data_cbe607182addb6caefdc3e2a9ab4096a
#
_entry.id   cbe607182addb6caefdc3e2a9ab4096a
#
_cell.length_a   1.000
_cell.length_b   1.000
_cell.length_c   1.000
_cell.angle_alpha   90.00
_cell.angle_beta   90.00
_cell.angle_gamma   90.00
#
_symmetry.space_group_name_H-M   'P 1'
#
loop_
_entity.id
_entity.type
_entity.pdbx_description
1 polymer ?
#
loop_
_entity_poly.entity_id
_entity_poly.type
_entity_poly.pdbx_seq_one_letter_code
_entity_poly.pdbx_strand_id
1 'polypeptide(L)'
;MLWVIEISKIFEKKTENTNKTEKIYKNVRIILRLHAKQDKIYCIQENNRGYIMEKIYETAYAKINLGLDVLGKRSDGYHEVRMVMQSVGLSDAVEIEEGEGLVVETDHSGLAGGPDNLAWKAAELLACCCGKIPNVHIRLNKKIFLAAGLAGGSSDAAAVMRGLSRLWQLDLTAPELEKLAAELGSDIPFCITGGTALAEGRGEILTELPEAPELLLVLAKPKLEVATGWVYGNFRQQKVNQRPDIDGIIKALEQSATGLLLESCGNVLESVTIPAHPVIAEIKHKMLAAGSTCALMSGSGPTVFAVAEKKEITERILTELSELDLETAVTTTVQKERI
;
A
#
# COMPACT_ATOMS: atom_id res chain seq x y z
N MET A 1 20.17 -0.59 25.48
CA MET A 1 19.84 -1.23 26.76
C MET A 1 19.08 -2.49 26.43
N LEU A 2 19.61 -3.66 26.77
CA LEU A 2 18.94 -4.94 26.48
C LEU A 2 17.94 -5.21 27.61
N TRP A 3 16.66 -5.34 27.24
CA TRP A 3 15.65 -5.92 28.12
C TRP A 3 15.35 -7.32 27.61
N VAL A 4 15.73 -8.32 28.37
CA VAL A 4 15.29 -9.71 28.14
C VAL A 4 13.97 -9.88 28.92
N ILE A 5 12.85 -9.93 28.21
CA ILE A 5 11.56 -10.27 28.83
C ILE A 5 11.32 -11.75 28.54
N GLU A 6 11.42 -12.57 29.58
CA GLU A 6 11.04 -13.98 29.52
C GLU A 6 9.51 -14.10 29.48
N ILE A 7 8.95 -14.27 28.28
CA ILE A 7 7.49 -14.38 28.08
C ILE A 7 6.92 -15.72 28.58
N SER A 8 7.78 -16.68 28.94
CA SER A 8 7.35 -17.95 29.56
C SER A 8 6.37 -17.79 30.74
N LYS A 9 6.43 -16.69 31.47
CA LYS A 9 5.57 -16.41 32.62
C LYS A 9 4.20 -15.79 32.30
N ILE A 10 4.00 -15.29 31.08
CA ILE A 10 2.73 -14.62 30.69
C ILE A 10 1.70 -15.63 30.18
N PHE A 11 2.13 -16.78 29.66
CA PHE A 11 1.23 -17.81 29.12
C PHE A 11 0.79 -18.88 30.11
N GLU A 12 1.41 -19.01 31.29
CA GLU A 12 1.00 -20.00 32.32
C GLU A 12 -0.36 -19.70 32.97
N LYS A 13 -0.96 -18.54 32.73
CA LYS A 13 -2.21 -18.14 33.40
C LYS A 13 -3.50 -18.33 32.58
N LYS A 14 -3.44 -18.89 31.36
CA LYS A 14 -4.63 -18.96 30.46
C LYS A 14 -4.92 -20.28 29.75
N THR A 15 -4.33 -21.40 30.10
CA THR A 15 -4.65 -22.70 29.46
C THR A 15 -4.80 -23.82 30.48
N GLU A 16 -5.95 -23.84 31.15
CA GLU A 16 -6.58 -25.10 31.58
C GLU A 16 -7.47 -25.58 30.43
N ASN A 17 -7.06 -26.68 29.79
CA ASN A 17 -7.72 -27.49 28.74
C ASN A 17 -7.14 -27.36 27.34
N THR A 18 -6.11 -28.14 27.02
CA THR A 18 -6.05 -29.03 25.83
C THR A 18 -4.67 -29.71 25.73
N ASN A 19 -4.65 -31.02 25.86
CA ASN A 19 -3.45 -31.90 25.89
C ASN A 19 -2.72 -32.10 24.55
N LYS A 20 -2.88 -31.26 23.54
CA LYS A 20 -2.21 -31.42 22.23
C LYS A 20 -1.34 -30.24 21.80
N THR A 21 -1.50 -29.08 22.41
CA THR A 21 -0.76 -27.84 22.08
C THR A 21 0.53 -27.68 22.91
N GLU A 22 0.69 -28.38 24.01
CA GLU A 22 1.85 -28.24 24.91
C GLU A 22 3.19 -28.71 24.32
N LYS A 23 3.20 -29.53 23.25
CA LYS A 23 4.46 -30.06 22.68
C LYS A 23 5.14 -29.11 21.69
N ILE A 24 4.44 -28.09 21.20
CA ILE A 24 4.96 -27.18 20.14
C ILE A 24 5.68 -25.98 20.73
N TYR A 25 5.36 -25.56 21.95
CA TYR A 25 5.89 -24.29 22.52
C TYR A 25 7.03 -24.41 23.53
N LYS A 26 7.50 -25.63 23.83
CA LYS A 26 8.54 -25.82 24.86
C LYS A 26 9.97 -25.37 24.46
N ASN A 27 10.21 -24.97 23.21
CA ASN A 27 11.57 -24.66 22.73
C ASN A 27 11.68 -23.33 21.97
N VAL A 28 10.78 -22.37 22.18
CA VAL A 28 10.86 -21.04 21.53
C VAL A 28 11.26 -20.00 22.57
N ARG A 29 12.47 -19.48 22.45
CA ARG A 29 12.95 -18.34 23.24
C ARG A 29 12.86 -17.09 22.35
N ILE A 30 11.92 -16.20 22.68
CA ILE A 30 11.74 -14.94 21.93
C ILE A 30 12.59 -13.88 22.63
N ILE A 31 13.57 -13.33 21.94
CA ILE A 31 14.39 -12.21 22.41
C ILE A 31 13.94 -10.97 21.66
N LEU A 32 13.34 -10.01 22.37
CA LEU A 32 12.98 -8.71 21.82
C LEU A 32 14.17 -7.75 21.95
N ARG A 33 14.70 -7.27 20.86
CA ARG A 33 15.78 -6.29 20.82
C ARG A 33 15.22 -4.92 20.42
N LEU A 34 15.17 -4.00 21.36
CA LEU A 34 14.83 -2.60 21.09
C LEU A 34 16.11 -1.86 20.68
N HIS A 35 16.13 -1.34 19.48
CA HIS A 35 17.21 -0.46 19.03
C HIS A 35 16.82 0.99 19.32
N ALA A 36 17.55 1.66 20.20
CA ALA A 36 17.23 2.99 20.76
C ALA A 36 17.22 4.16 19.76
N LYS A 37 17.34 3.92 18.45
CA LYS A 37 17.31 4.93 17.39
C LYS A 37 16.20 4.74 16.34
N GLN A 38 15.48 3.65 16.39
CA GLN A 38 14.38 3.36 15.45
C GLN A 38 13.35 2.56 16.25
N ASP A 39 12.24 3.08 16.68
CA ASP A 39 11.18 2.44 17.48
C ASP A 39 10.60 1.14 16.88
N LYS A 40 11.47 0.25 16.40
CA LYS A 40 11.13 -1.01 15.72
C LYS A 40 11.51 -2.20 16.58
N ILE A 41 10.56 -3.14 16.71
CA ILE A 41 10.70 -4.38 17.48
C ILE A 41 11.21 -5.47 16.54
N TYR A 42 12.38 -6.05 16.84
CA TYR A 42 12.88 -7.24 16.17
C TYR A 42 12.51 -8.47 17.00
N CYS A 43 11.83 -9.43 16.36
CA CYS A 43 11.55 -10.72 16.98
C CYS A 43 12.66 -11.68 16.59
N ILE A 44 13.41 -12.19 17.57
CA ILE A 44 14.49 -13.16 17.36
C ILE A 44 13.98 -14.51 17.85
N GLN A 45 13.87 -15.48 16.94
CA GLN A 45 13.46 -16.84 17.27
C GLN A 45 14.67 -17.76 17.23
N GLU A 46 14.98 -18.42 18.36
CA GLU A 46 16.06 -19.40 18.47
C GLU A 46 15.55 -20.78 18.00
N ASN A 47 16.17 -21.37 16.98
CA ASN A 47 15.84 -22.73 16.55
C ASN A 47 16.66 -23.78 17.33
N ASN A 48 16.28 -25.07 17.22
CA ASN A 48 16.94 -26.20 17.92
C ASN A 48 18.43 -26.40 17.58
N ARG A 49 19.03 -25.58 16.70
CA ARG A 49 20.45 -25.61 16.32
C ARG A 49 21.22 -24.39 16.82
N GLY A 50 20.59 -23.53 17.64
CA GLY A 50 21.24 -22.31 18.18
C GLY A 50 21.42 -21.18 17.16
N TYR A 51 20.83 -21.28 15.95
CA TYR A 51 20.85 -20.20 14.99
C TYR A 51 19.70 -19.22 15.30
N ILE A 52 20.06 -17.96 15.39
CA ILE A 52 19.12 -16.85 15.54
C ILE A 52 18.67 -16.49 14.12
N MET A 53 17.43 -16.81 13.78
CA MET A 53 16.83 -16.35 12.53
C MET A 53 16.22 -14.97 12.78
N GLU A 54 16.75 -13.97 12.11
CA GLU A 54 16.20 -12.61 12.16
C GLU A 54 15.00 -12.54 11.22
N LYS A 55 13.83 -12.23 11.79
CA LYS A 55 12.62 -11.97 11.02
C LYS A 55 12.40 -10.48 10.90
N ILE A 56 12.19 -10.03 9.69
CA ILE A 56 11.84 -8.64 9.38
C ILE A 56 10.34 -8.58 9.11
N TYR A 57 9.67 -7.62 9.73
CA TYR A 57 8.27 -7.30 9.49
C TYR A 57 8.18 -5.93 8.84
N GLU A 58 7.46 -5.85 7.72
CA GLU A 58 7.18 -4.64 6.98
C GLU A 58 5.67 -4.45 6.85
N THR A 59 5.26 -3.19 6.86
CA THR A 59 3.90 -2.81 6.50
C THR A 59 3.88 -2.27 5.08
N ALA A 60 3.05 -2.85 4.23
CA ALA A 60 2.86 -2.42 2.85
C ALA A 60 1.56 -1.61 2.76
N TYR A 61 1.65 -0.28 2.86
CA TYR A 61 0.50 0.61 2.84
C TYR A 61 -0.08 0.78 1.44
N ALA A 62 -1.40 0.76 1.31
CA ALA A 62 -2.09 1.17 0.10
C ALA A 62 -1.90 2.66 -0.19
N LYS A 63 -2.18 3.05 -1.43
CA LYS A 63 -2.23 4.47 -1.84
C LYS A 63 -3.56 4.80 -2.51
N ILE A 64 -3.92 6.06 -2.45
CA ILE A 64 -4.95 6.69 -3.30
C ILE A 64 -4.32 7.82 -4.12
N ASN A 65 -5.05 8.35 -5.10
CA ASN A 65 -4.68 9.57 -5.82
C ASN A 65 -5.66 10.68 -5.42
N LEU A 66 -5.18 11.73 -4.75
CA LEU A 66 -5.96 12.94 -4.46
C LEU A 66 -6.21 13.72 -5.75
N GLY A 67 -5.25 13.72 -6.66
CA GLY A 67 -5.38 14.24 -8.00
C GLY A 67 -4.68 13.34 -8.99
N LEU A 68 -5.30 13.09 -10.16
CA LEU A 68 -4.66 12.36 -11.26
C LEU A 68 -5.02 13.00 -12.59
N ASP A 69 -4.03 13.58 -13.24
CA ASP A 69 -4.13 14.14 -14.59
C ASP A 69 -3.23 13.39 -15.58
N VAL A 70 -3.69 13.28 -16.82
CA VAL A 70 -2.95 12.70 -17.95
C VAL A 70 -2.68 13.81 -18.96
N LEU A 71 -1.43 14.20 -19.10
CA LEU A 71 -1.01 15.34 -19.89
C LEU A 71 -0.85 15.00 -21.38
N GLY A 72 -0.49 13.76 -21.70
CA GLY A 72 -0.30 13.31 -23.07
C GLY A 72 0.27 11.91 -23.18
N LYS A 73 0.42 11.45 -24.44
CA LYS A 73 1.08 10.20 -24.75
C LYS A 73 2.56 10.45 -25.05
N ARG A 74 3.43 9.65 -24.46
CA ARG A 74 4.89 9.71 -24.61
C ARG A 74 5.34 8.86 -25.82
N SER A 75 6.55 9.12 -26.30
CA SER A 75 7.18 8.38 -27.39
C SER A 75 7.52 6.93 -27.02
N ASP A 76 7.69 6.64 -25.70
CA ASP A 76 7.93 5.30 -25.17
C ASP A 76 6.67 4.45 -25.03
N GLY A 77 5.51 4.97 -25.45
CA GLY A 77 4.21 4.29 -25.41
C GLY A 77 3.43 4.49 -24.13
N TYR A 78 4.05 5.01 -23.07
CA TYR A 78 3.39 5.40 -21.82
C TYR A 78 2.67 6.74 -21.95
N HIS A 79 2.05 7.18 -20.85
CA HIS A 79 1.43 8.49 -20.74
C HIS A 79 2.23 9.35 -19.75
N GLU A 80 2.35 10.62 -20.08
CA GLU A 80 2.82 11.64 -19.17
C GLU A 80 1.70 11.95 -18.19
N VAL A 81 1.97 11.78 -16.91
CA VAL A 81 0.99 12.03 -15.85
C VAL A 81 1.48 13.10 -14.88
N ARG A 82 0.55 13.73 -14.20
CA ARG A 82 0.81 14.60 -13.07
C ARG A 82 -0.24 14.27 -12.01
N MET A 83 0.19 13.74 -10.86
CA MET A 83 -0.73 13.26 -9.86
C MET A 83 -0.20 13.48 -8.44
N VAL A 84 -1.11 13.69 -7.49
CA VAL A 84 -0.79 13.70 -6.06
C VAL A 84 -1.21 12.37 -5.47
N MET A 85 -0.22 11.63 -4.98
CA MET A 85 -0.37 10.33 -4.35
C MET A 85 -0.39 10.49 -2.83
N GLN A 86 -1.21 9.67 -2.15
CA GLN A 86 -1.35 9.67 -0.70
C GLN A 86 -1.42 8.24 -0.16
N SER A 87 -0.55 7.92 0.81
CA SER A 87 -0.62 6.66 1.54
C SER A 87 -1.83 6.60 2.46
N VAL A 88 -2.43 5.42 2.58
CA VAL A 88 -3.58 5.17 3.46
C VAL A 88 -3.36 3.95 4.34
N GLY A 89 -3.98 3.90 5.51
CA GLY A 89 -3.76 2.90 6.55
C GLY A 89 -4.24 1.48 6.22
N LEU A 90 -5.00 1.27 5.12
CA LEU A 90 -5.24 -0.08 4.61
C LEU A 90 -3.90 -0.64 4.12
N SER A 91 -3.48 -1.79 4.66
CA SER A 91 -2.12 -2.29 4.41
C SER A 91 -2.04 -3.80 4.47
N ASP A 92 -1.10 -4.35 3.74
CA ASP A 92 -0.68 -5.75 3.84
C ASP A 92 0.48 -5.87 4.84
N ALA A 93 0.64 -7.05 5.43
CA ALA A 93 1.79 -7.36 6.27
C ALA A 93 2.76 -8.27 5.50
N VAL A 94 4.02 -7.91 5.51
CA VAL A 94 5.09 -8.65 4.84
C VAL A 94 6.07 -9.15 5.89
N GLU A 95 6.22 -10.48 5.98
CA GLU A 95 7.21 -11.14 6.83
C GLU A 95 8.34 -11.67 5.95
N ILE A 96 9.59 -11.40 6.33
CA ILE A 96 10.79 -11.82 5.59
C ILE A 96 11.74 -12.51 6.56
N GLU A 97 12.21 -13.69 6.21
CA GLU A 97 13.19 -14.45 6.97
C GLU A 97 14.22 -15.12 6.03
N GLU A 98 15.41 -15.41 6.53
CA GLU A 98 16.38 -16.22 5.79
C GLU A 98 15.81 -17.63 5.54
N GLY A 99 16.11 -18.20 4.35
CA GLY A 99 15.64 -19.53 3.96
C GLY A 99 16.47 -20.12 2.84
N GLU A 100 16.13 -21.33 2.38
CA GLU A 100 16.78 -21.94 1.21
C GLU A 100 16.05 -21.52 -0.08
N GLY A 101 16.75 -20.81 -0.96
CA GLY A 101 16.17 -20.27 -2.20
C GLY A 101 15.22 -19.11 -1.95
N LEU A 102 14.62 -18.61 -3.02
CA LEU A 102 13.59 -17.59 -2.96
C LEU A 102 12.22 -18.26 -2.91
N VAL A 103 11.46 -17.97 -1.86
CA VAL A 103 10.08 -18.45 -1.69
C VAL A 103 9.20 -17.25 -1.35
N VAL A 104 8.10 -17.09 -2.07
CA VAL A 104 7.05 -16.11 -1.76
C VAL A 104 5.74 -16.85 -1.54
N GLU A 105 5.16 -16.69 -0.40
CA GLU A 105 3.86 -17.25 -0.02
C GLU A 105 2.84 -16.14 0.18
N THR A 106 1.58 -16.41 -0.10
CA THR A 106 0.48 -15.49 0.14
C THR A 106 -0.71 -16.24 0.73
N ASP A 107 -1.43 -15.60 1.63
CA ASP A 107 -2.67 -16.12 2.19
C ASP A 107 -3.89 -15.93 1.27
N HIS A 108 -3.74 -15.24 0.13
CA HIS A 108 -4.82 -14.97 -0.81
C HIS A 108 -4.80 -15.95 -1.99
N SER A 109 -5.85 -16.76 -2.14
CA SER A 109 -5.95 -17.81 -3.16
C SER A 109 -5.91 -17.31 -4.62
N GLY A 110 -6.24 -16.04 -4.86
CA GLY A 110 -6.21 -15.41 -6.19
C GLY A 110 -4.84 -14.83 -6.57
N LEU A 111 -3.82 -14.96 -5.73
CA LEU A 111 -2.49 -14.40 -5.96
C LEU A 111 -1.43 -15.50 -5.88
N ALA A 112 -0.68 -15.72 -6.97
CA ALA A 112 0.45 -16.65 -6.95
C ALA A 112 1.69 -16.04 -6.31
N GLY A 113 2.47 -16.86 -5.59
CA GLY A 113 3.76 -16.47 -4.98
C GLY A 113 4.97 -16.62 -5.91
N GLY A 114 4.79 -17.00 -7.18
CA GLY A 114 5.89 -17.29 -8.11
C GLY A 114 6.49 -16.06 -8.80
N PRO A 115 7.31 -16.29 -9.86
CA PRO A 115 8.09 -15.25 -10.56
C PRO A 115 7.27 -14.09 -11.15
N ASP A 116 5.96 -14.27 -11.34
CA ASP A 116 5.08 -13.20 -11.80
C ASP A 116 4.68 -12.21 -10.69
N ASN A 117 4.87 -12.61 -9.44
CA ASN A 117 4.59 -11.75 -8.28
C ASN A 117 5.62 -10.61 -8.18
N LEU A 118 5.16 -9.38 -7.95
CA LEU A 118 6.06 -8.22 -7.82
C LEU A 118 6.98 -8.31 -6.59
N ALA A 119 6.55 -8.95 -5.52
CA ALA A 119 7.39 -9.21 -4.34
C ALA A 119 8.57 -10.15 -4.69
N TRP A 120 8.31 -11.19 -5.52
CA TRP A 120 9.37 -12.05 -6.04
C TRP A 120 10.37 -11.26 -6.90
N LYS A 121 9.85 -10.52 -7.88
CA LYS A 121 10.68 -9.68 -8.78
C LYS A 121 11.52 -8.65 -8.01
N ALA A 122 10.95 -8.08 -6.96
CA ALA A 122 11.65 -7.13 -6.10
C ALA A 122 12.84 -7.79 -5.36
N ALA A 123 12.65 -9.01 -4.84
CA ALA A 123 13.71 -9.76 -4.20
C ALA A 123 14.81 -10.15 -5.19
N GLU A 124 14.45 -10.64 -6.39
CA GLU A 124 15.43 -10.97 -7.43
C GLU A 124 16.22 -9.75 -7.91
N LEU A 125 15.54 -8.64 -8.18
CA LEU A 125 16.18 -7.40 -8.63
C LEU A 125 17.20 -6.90 -7.58
N LEU A 126 16.77 -6.78 -6.34
CA LEU A 126 17.64 -6.29 -5.27
C LEU A 126 18.85 -7.22 -5.05
N ALA A 127 18.61 -8.54 -5.05
CA ALA A 127 19.67 -9.54 -4.93
C ALA A 127 20.68 -9.41 -6.07
N CYS A 128 20.21 -9.31 -7.32
CA CYS A 128 21.06 -9.15 -8.51
C CYS A 128 21.92 -7.87 -8.41
N CYS A 129 21.30 -6.73 -8.09
CA CYS A 129 21.99 -5.43 -8.01
C CYS A 129 23.05 -5.39 -6.89
N CYS A 130 22.83 -6.13 -5.80
CA CYS A 130 23.71 -6.13 -4.63
C CYS A 130 24.63 -7.36 -4.56
N GLY A 131 24.67 -8.20 -5.59
CA GLY A 131 25.50 -9.43 -5.62
C GLY A 131 25.14 -10.42 -4.51
N LYS A 132 23.88 -10.48 -4.11
CA LYS A 132 23.36 -11.41 -3.10
C LYS A 132 22.68 -12.61 -3.78
N ILE A 133 22.62 -13.73 -3.07
CA ILE A 133 21.77 -14.85 -3.43
C ILE A 133 20.46 -14.67 -2.66
N PRO A 134 19.29 -14.69 -3.30
CA PRO A 134 18.02 -14.44 -2.62
C PRO A 134 17.54 -15.70 -1.86
N ASN A 135 18.29 -16.07 -0.83
CA ASN A 135 17.95 -17.16 0.08
C ASN A 135 17.04 -16.62 1.18
N VAL A 136 15.76 -16.39 0.83
CA VAL A 136 14.76 -15.77 1.71
C VAL A 136 13.39 -16.35 1.50
N HIS A 137 12.63 -16.44 2.60
CA HIS A 137 11.20 -16.74 2.59
C HIS A 137 10.43 -15.47 2.91
N ILE A 138 9.47 -15.14 2.05
CA ILE A 138 8.63 -13.96 2.12
C ILE A 138 7.18 -14.41 2.25
N ARG A 139 6.47 -13.94 3.28
CA ARG A 139 5.04 -14.18 3.47
C ARG A 139 4.26 -12.88 3.35
N LEU A 140 3.25 -12.89 2.49
CA LEU A 140 2.35 -11.77 2.24
C LEU A 140 0.99 -12.06 2.86
N ASN A 141 0.60 -11.27 3.85
CA ASN A 141 -0.74 -11.27 4.45
C ASN A 141 -1.56 -10.15 3.82
N LYS A 142 -2.47 -10.49 2.92
CA LYS A 142 -3.19 -9.55 2.06
C LYS A 142 -4.46 -9.00 2.69
N LYS A 143 -4.55 -7.67 2.76
CA LYS A 143 -5.76 -6.92 3.14
C LYS A 143 -6.12 -5.86 2.12
N ILE A 144 -5.14 -5.38 1.34
CA ILE A 144 -5.37 -4.45 0.23
C ILE A 144 -6.14 -5.20 -0.86
N PHE A 145 -7.24 -4.64 -1.34
CA PHE A 145 -8.06 -5.22 -2.39
C PHE A 145 -7.23 -5.47 -3.65
N LEU A 146 -7.39 -6.64 -4.27
CA LEU A 146 -6.66 -7.00 -5.49
C LEU A 146 -7.20 -6.24 -6.71
N ALA A 147 -6.31 -5.88 -7.65
CA ALA A 147 -6.64 -5.18 -8.90
C ALA A 147 -7.53 -3.94 -8.68
N ALA A 148 -7.23 -3.15 -7.66
CA ALA A 148 -8.10 -2.15 -7.06
C ALA A 148 -7.73 -0.69 -7.37
N GLY A 149 -6.63 -0.40 -8.05
CA GLY A 149 -6.10 0.97 -8.18
C GLY A 149 -5.42 1.51 -6.90
N LEU A 150 -5.20 0.64 -5.91
CA LEU A 150 -4.63 0.94 -4.58
C LEU A 150 -3.14 0.58 -4.46
N ALA A 151 -2.51 0.15 -5.53
CA ALA A 151 -1.10 -0.25 -5.61
C ALA A 151 -0.66 -1.40 -4.67
N GLY A 152 -1.55 -2.35 -4.29
CA GLY A 152 -1.24 -3.41 -3.33
C GLY A 152 0.02 -4.23 -3.69
N GLY A 153 0.15 -4.71 -4.93
CA GLY A 153 1.34 -5.44 -5.37
C GLY A 153 2.61 -4.57 -5.40
N SER A 154 2.48 -3.27 -5.72
CA SER A 154 3.60 -2.32 -5.67
C SER A 154 4.04 -2.05 -4.22
N SER A 155 3.10 -1.97 -3.30
CA SER A 155 3.36 -1.81 -1.87
C SER A 155 4.06 -3.03 -1.29
N ASP A 156 3.64 -4.25 -1.68
CA ASP A 156 4.33 -5.49 -1.28
C ASP A 156 5.77 -5.50 -1.77
N ALA A 157 6.00 -5.17 -3.06
CA ALA A 157 7.34 -5.10 -3.64
C ALA A 157 8.22 -4.07 -2.92
N ALA A 158 7.70 -2.90 -2.62
CA ALA A 158 8.39 -1.85 -1.86
C ALA A 158 8.75 -2.32 -0.44
N ALA A 159 7.81 -2.97 0.25
CA ALA A 159 8.03 -3.54 1.58
C ALA A 159 9.12 -4.62 1.55
N VAL A 160 9.12 -5.49 0.53
CA VAL A 160 10.18 -6.49 0.32
C VAL A 160 11.52 -5.81 0.11
N MET A 161 11.63 -4.78 -0.72
CA MET A 161 12.90 -4.07 -0.95
C MET A 161 13.43 -3.42 0.33
N ARG A 162 12.56 -2.75 1.10
CA ARG A 162 12.94 -2.17 2.41
C ARG A 162 13.39 -3.25 3.39
N GLY A 163 12.60 -4.32 3.51
CA GLY A 163 12.88 -5.41 4.44
C GLY A 163 14.17 -6.17 4.10
N LEU A 164 14.41 -6.48 2.83
CA LEU A 164 15.64 -7.11 2.38
C LEU A 164 16.86 -6.20 2.51
N SER A 165 16.71 -4.89 2.26
CA SER A 165 17.79 -3.92 2.50
C SER A 165 18.23 -3.95 3.95
N ARG A 166 17.30 -4.09 4.89
CA ARG A 166 17.62 -4.25 6.34
C ARG A 166 18.21 -5.63 6.66
N LEU A 167 17.58 -6.70 6.17
CA LEU A 167 18.02 -8.07 6.43
C LEU A 167 19.45 -8.30 5.92
N TRP A 168 19.76 -7.80 4.75
CA TRP A 168 21.08 -7.94 4.14
C TRP A 168 22.06 -6.84 4.52
N GLN A 169 21.63 -5.90 5.38
CA GLN A 169 22.42 -4.76 5.87
C GLN A 169 23.04 -3.96 4.71
N LEU A 170 22.19 -3.66 3.69
CA LEU A 170 22.60 -2.86 2.55
C LEU A 170 22.61 -1.38 2.96
N ASP A 171 23.66 -0.67 2.57
CA ASP A 171 23.77 0.78 2.78
C ASP A 171 23.13 1.53 1.61
N LEU A 172 21.81 1.28 1.41
CA LEU A 172 21.00 1.92 0.37
C LEU A 172 20.09 2.99 0.97
N THR A 173 20.16 4.18 0.39
CA THR A 173 19.26 5.29 0.70
C THR A 173 17.89 5.07 0.06
N ALA A 174 16.86 5.76 0.57
CA ALA A 174 15.52 5.70 -0.03
C ALA A 174 15.51 6.09 -1.52
N PRO A 175 16.20 7.17 -1.98
CA PRO A 175 16.28 7.48 -3.41
C PRO A 175 16.96 6.40 -4.26
N GLU A 176 17.93 5.66 -3.72
CA GLU A 176 18.56 4.55 -4.44
C GLU A 176 17.61 3.36 -4.58
N LEU A 177 16.85 3.05 -3.52
CA LEU A 177 15.79 2.04 -3.59
C LEU A 177 14.67 2.44 -4.56
N GLU A 178 14.23 3.69 -4.54
CA GLU A 178 13.22 4.23 -5.46
C GLU A 178 13.66 4.10 -6.92
N LYS A 179 14.93 4.39 -7.21
CA LYS A 179 15.49 4.25 -8.56
C LYS A 179 15.45 2.79 -9.04
N LEU A 180 15.83 1.84 -8.19
CA LEU A 180 15.73 0.41 -8.51
C LEU A 180 14.27 -0.02 -8.66
N ALA A 181 13.41 0.44 -7.77
CA ALA A 181 11.98 0.13 -7.76
C ALA A 181 11.26 0.57 -9.04
N ALA A 182 11.68 1.69 -9.65
CA ALA A 182 11.13 2.20 -10.90
C ALA A 182 11.29 1.25 -12.11
N GLU A 183 12.23 0.29 -12.03
CA GLU A 183 12.41 -0.74 -13.06
C GLU A 183 11.28 -1.77 -13.05
N LEU A 184 10.63 -1.97 -11.90
CA LEU A 184 9.57 -2.95 -11.72
C LEU A 184 8.17 -2.37 -11.93
N GLY A 185 7.98 -1.09 -11.64
CA GLY A 185 6.68 -0.43 -11.80
C GLY A 185 6.67 1.00 -11.30
N SER A 186 5.80 1.84 -11.89
CA SER A 186 5.75 3.28 -11.63
C SER A 186 5.26 3.66 -10.22
N ASP A 187 4.42 2.84 -9.60
CA ASP A 187 3.89 3.11 -8.26
C ASP A 187 4.84 2.64 -7.14
N ILE A 188 5.83 1.76 -7.45
CA ILE A 188 6.69 1.17 -6.42
C ILE A 188 7.60 2.21 -5.75
N PRO A 189 8.21 3.16 -6.48
CA PRO A 189 9.01 4.23 -5.87
C PRO A 189 8.22 4.99 -4.78
N PHE A 190 6.98 5.38 -5.06
CA PHE A 190 6.13 6.02 -4.06
C PHE A 190 5.92 5.13 -2.82
N CYS A 191 5.70 3.83 -3.00
CA CYS A 191 5.50 2.89 -1.90
C CYS A 191 6.77 2.64 -1.07
N ILE A 192 7.98 2.99 -1.55
CA ILE A 192 9.22 2.96 -0.76
C ILE A 192 9.18 4.00 0.36
N THR A 193 8.79 5.23 0.03
CA THR A 193 8.84 6.38 0.94
C THR A 193 7.48 6.71 1.53
N GLY A 194 6.40 6.58 0.75
CA GLY A 194 5.03 6.84 1.17
C GLY A 194 4.74 8.32 1.50
N GLY A 195 3.74 8.55 2.36
CA GLY A 195 3.28 9.88 2.75
C GLY A 195 2.46 10.57 1.66
N THR A 196 2.79 11.83 1.34
CA THR A 196 2.16 12.63 0.29
C THR A 196 3.22 13.06 -0.73
N ALA A 197 3.03 12.77 -2.01
CA ALA A 197 3.98 13.16 -3.05
C ALA A 197 3.30 13.55 -4.37
N LEU A 198 3.90 14.52 -5.07
CA LEU A 198 3.67 14.76 -6.48
C LEU A 198 4.43 13.70 -7.28
N ALA A 199 3.74 13.02 -8.18
CA ALA A 199 4.32 12.04 -9.09
C ALA A 199 4.13 12.49 -10.53
N GLU A 200 5.23 12.54 -11.27
CA GLU A 200 5.32 12.99 -12.66
C GLU A 200 6.00 11.93 -13.54
N GLY A 201 6.19 12.21 -14.83
CA GLY A 201 6.69 11.22 -15.77
C GLY A 201 5.62 10.15 -16.05
N ARG A 202 5.94 8.88 -15.85
CA ARG A 202 4.97 7.76 -15.85
C ARG A 202 4.32 7.56 -14.47
N GLY A 203 4.74 8.37 -13.46
CA GLY A 203 4.40 8.27 -12.04
C GLY A 203 5.61 7.92 -11.14
N GLU A 204 6.80 7.78 -11.72
CA GLU A 204 8.04 7.40 -11.04
C GLU A 204 8.90 8.57 -10.57
N ILE A 205 8.66 9.78 -11.08
CA ILE A 205 9.42 10.99 -10.69
C ILE A 205 8.68 11.63 -9.52
N LEU A 206 9.26 11.51 -8.33
CA LEU A 206 8.60 11.91 -7.10
C LEU A 206 9.17 13.23 -6.57
N THR A 207 8.26 14.09 -6.15
CA THR A 207 8.57 15.29 -5.34
C THR A 207 7.75 15.20 -4.06
N GLU A 208 8.42 15.17 -2.92
CA GLU A 208 7.77 15.14 -1.61
C GLU A 208 6.95 16.42 -1.41
N LEU A 209 5.72 16.28 -0.92
CA LEU A 209 4.82 17.37 -0.59
C LEU A 209 4.62 17.48 0.92
N PRO A 210 4.14 18.64 1.42
CA PRO A 210 3.64 18.71 2.79
C PRO A 210 2.59 17.63 3.02
N GLU A 211 2.58 17.08 4.22
CA GLU A 211 1.69 15.99 4.58
C GLU A 211 0.22 16.39 4.49
N ALA A 212 -0.58 15.51 3.90
CA ALA A 212 -2.03 15.69 3.92
C ALA A 212 -2.56 15.62 5.35
N PRO A 213 -3.64 16.36 5.66
CA PRO A 213 -4.32 16.22 6.94
C PRO A 213 -4.80 14.78 7.14
N GLU A 214 -5.02 14.38 8.38
CA GLU A 214 -5.64 13.10 8.68
C GLU A 214 -7.09 13.11 8.20
N LEU A 215 -7.33 12.43 7.05
CA LEU A 215 -8.65 12.26 6.44
C LEU A 215 -9.19 10.88 6.79
N LEU A 216 -10.39 10.84 7.33
CA LEU A 216 -11.13 9.58 7.52
C LEU A 216 -11.74 9.15 6.18
N LEU A 217 -11.44 7.92 5.74
CA LEU A 217 -11.77 7.43 4.41
C LEU A 217 -12.61 6.15 4.47
N VAL A 218 -13.59 6.06 3.57
CA VAL A 218 -14.27 4.81 3.24
C VAL A 218 -13.83 4.41 1.84
N LEU A 219 -13.27 3.21 1.71
CA LEU A 219 -12.90 2.60 0.43
C LEU A 219 -13.97 1.59 0.05
N ALA A 220 -14.39 1.59 -1.23
CA ALA A 220 -15.34 0.60 -1.74
C ALA A 220 -14.93 0.14 -3.13
N LYS A 221 -14.80 -1.18 -3.31
CA LYS A 221 -14.41 -1.82 -4.56
C LYS A 221 -15.50 -2.78 -5.01
N PRO A 222 -16.09 -2.59 -6.20
CA PRO A 222 -16.96 -3.59 -6.80
C PRO A 222 -16.18 -4.85 -7.18
N LYS A 223 -16.85 -6.01 -7.20
CA LYS A 223 -16.25 -7.30 -7.58
C LYS A 223 -15.99 -7.38 -9.09
N LEU A 224 -15.17 -6.47 -9.57
CA LEU A 224 -14.68 -6.45 -10.95
C LEU A 224 -13.21 -6.00 -10.96
N GLU A 225 -12.53 -6.30 -12.06
CA GLU A 225 -11.15 -5.90 -12.28
C GLU A 225 -11.05 -4.95 -13.46
N VAL A 226 -10.19 -3.95 -13.34
CA VAL A 226 -9.92 -2.98 -14.40
C VAL A 226 -8.43 -3.00 -14.72
N ALA A 227 -8.09 -3.40 -15.95
CA ALA A 227 -6.71 -3.41 -16.39
C ALA A 227 -6.21 -1.98 -16.65
N THR A 228 -5.20 -1.54 -15.91
CA THR A 228 -4.61 -0.19 -16.03
C THR A 228 -4.22 0.13 -17.48
N GLY A 229 -3.56 -0.81 -18.17
CA GLY A 229 -3.18 -0.62 -19.58
C GLY A 229 -4.37 -0.40 -20.51
N TRP A 230 -5.53 -1.03 -20.23
CA TRP A 230 -6.75 -0.81 -20.98
C TRP A 230 -7.30 0.60 -20.75
N VAL A 231 -7.31 1.09 -19.52
CA VAL A 231 -7.78 2.45 -19.17
C VAL A 231 -6.96 3.50 -19.90
N TYR A 232 -5.62 3.45 -19.78
CA TYR A 232 -4.72 4.39 -20.45
C TYR A 232 -4.82 4.27 -21.98
N GLY A 233 -4.95 3.07 -22.54
CA GLY A 233 -5.13 2.84 -23.97
C GLY A 233 -6.41 3.43 -24.54
N ASN A 234 -7.48 3.54 -23.73
CA ASN A 234 -8.75 4.12 -24.10
C ASN A 234 -8.93 5.58 -23.67
N PHE A 235 -7.96 6.16 -22.98
CA PHE A 235 -8.00 7.57 -22.58
C PHE A 235 -8.02 8.50 -23.78
N ARG A 236 -8.90 9.49 -23.76
CA ARG A 236 -9.05 10.52 -24.80
C ARG A 236 -9.23 11.87 -24.12
N GLN A 237 -8.28 12.78 -24.31
CA GLN A 237 -8.32 14.13 -23.71
C GLN A 237 -9.61 14.89 -23.97
N GLN A 238 -10.20 14.71 -25.16
CA GLN A 238 -11.44 15.39 -25.58
C GLN A 238 -12.68 14.93 -24.81
N LYS A 239 -12.58 13.80 -24.08
CA LYS A 239 -13.68 13.27 -23.25
C LYS A 239 -13.58 13.68 -21.78
N VAL A 240 -12.53 14.40 -21.41
CA VAL A 240 -12.34 14.89 -20.04
C VAL A 240 -13.15 16.17 -19.86
N ASN A 241 -14.20 16.11 -19.05
CA ASN A 241 -15.06 17.27 -18.77
C ASN A 241 -14.43 18.20 -17.72
N GLN A 242 -13.76 17.63 -16.73
CA GLN A 242 -13.14 18.36 -15.64
C GLN A 242 -11.79 17.73 -15.30
N ARG A 243 -10.77 18.57 -15.13
CA ARG A 243 -9.44 18.16 -14.69
C ARG A 243 -9.25 18.48 -13.20
N PRO A 244 -8.45 17.69 -12.48
CA PRO A 244 -8.03 18.07 -11.14
C PRO A 244 -7.20 19.34 -11.19
N ASP A 245 -7.30 20.15 -10.16
CA ASP A 245 -6.37 21.28 -9.96
C ASP A 245 -5.17 20.84 -9.12
N ILE A 246 -4.17 20.24 -9.78
CA ILE A 246 -2.97 19.72 -9.10
C ILE A 246 -2.22 20.83 -8.36
N ASP A 247 -2.12 22.03 -8.94
CA ASP A 247 -1.47 23.15 -8.26
C ASP A 247 -2.30 23.66 -7.07
N GLY A 248 -3.64 23.62 -7.19
CA GLY A 248 -4.56 23.88 -6.08
C GLY A 248 -4.41 22.87 -4.94
N ILE A 249 -4.23 21.57 -5.25
CA ILE A 249 -3.94 20.54 -4.25
C ILE A 249 -2.64 20.86 -3.52
N ILE A 250 -1.54 21.13 -4.25
CA ILE A 250 -0.23 21.47 -3.66
C ILE A 250 -0.35 22.68 -2.75
N LYS A 251 -0.97 23.74 -3.23
CA LYS A 251 -1.20 24.97 -2.44
C LYS A 251 -2.05 24.72 -1.20
N ALA A 252 -3.08 23.87 -1.30
CA ALA A 252 -3.93 23.50 -0.18
C ALA A 252 -3.15 22.74 0.91
N LEU A 253 -2.24 21.83 0.50
CA LEU A 253 -1.33 21.13 1.41
C LEU A 253 -0.38 22.09 2.12
N GLU A 254 0.25 23.01 1.40
CA GLU A 254 1.12 24.05 1.96
C GLU A 254 0.41 24.94 2.99
N GLN A 255 -0.89 25.20 2.80
CA GLN A 255 -1.72 26.03 3.66
C GLN A 255 -2.50 25.26 4.73
N SER A 256 -2.39 23.92 4.74
CA SER A 256 -3.21 23.03 5.57
C SER A 256 -4.72 23.30 5.41
N ALA A 257 -5.16 23.66 4.20
CA ALA A 257 -6.51 24.05 3.85
C ALA A 257 -7.33 22.87 3.32
N THR A 258 -7.88 22.05 4.22
CA THR A 258 -8.60 20.81 3.87
C THR A 258 -9.76 21.05 2.88
N GLY A 259 -10.54 22.12 3.04
CA GLY A 259 -11.64 22.43 2.11
C GLY A 259 -11.15 22.63 0.68
N LEU A 260 -10.12 23.47 0.48
CA LEU A 260 -9.50 23.71 -0.82
C LEU A 260 -8.89 22.42 -1.40
N LEU A 261 -8.27 21.58 -0.56
CA LEU A 261 -7.73 20.28 -0.96
C LEU A 261 -8.82 19.42 -1.61
N LEU A 262 -9.96 19.26 -0.93
CA LEU A 262 -11.05 18.39 -1.40
C LEU A 262 -11.75 18.94 -2.66
N GLU A 263 -11.88 20.27 -2.78
CA GLU A 263 -12.42 20.93 -3.97
C GLU A 263 -11.52 20.77 -5.22
N SER A 264 -10.19 20.69 -5.00
CA SER A 264 -9.19 20.55 -6.07
C SER A 264 -8.99 19.11 -6.54
N CYS A 265 -9.50 18.11 -5.79
CA CYS A 265 -9.36 16.70 -6.10
C CYS A 265 -10.07 16.32 -7.42
N GLY A 266 -9.51 15.35 -8.13
CA GLY A 266 -10.12 14.82 -9.35
C GLY A 266 -9.27 13.73 -10.00
N ASN A 267 -9.89 12.96 -10.91
CA ASN A 267 -9.21 11.89 -11.63
C ASN A 267 -9.73 11.80 -13.07
N VAL A 268 -8.91 12.18 -14.04
CA VAL A 268 -9.30 12.17 -15.44
C VAL A 268 -9.58 10.78 -16.01
N LEU A 269 -9.05 9.72 -15.37
CA LEU A 269 -9.29 8.33 -15.80
C LEU A 269 -10.73 7.89 -15.53
N GLU A 270 -11.48 8.59 -14.68
CA GLU A 270 -12.93 8.38 -14.53
C GLU A 270 -13.69 8.54 -15.84
N SER A 271 -13.19 9.39 -16.77
CA SER A 271 -13.77 9.57 -18.10
C SER A 271 -13.74 8.31 -18.97
N VAL A 272 -12.92 7.33 -18.61
CA VAL A 272 -12.81 6.03 -19.28
C VAL A 272 -13.52 4.95 -18.48
N THR A 273 -13.18 4.85 -17.19
CA THR A 273 -13.58 3.70 -16.39
C THR A 273 -15.06 3.74 -16.00
N ILE A 274 -15.59 4.93 -15.64
CA ILE A 274 -17.01 5.06 -15.26
C ILE A 274 -17.97 4.70 -16.39
N PRO A 275 -17.81 5.20 -17.64
CA PRO A 275 -18.69 4.80 -18.73
C PRO A 275 -18.66 3.30 -19.05
N ALA A 276 -17.52 2.64 -18.83
CA ALA A 276 -17.38 1.19 -19.03
C ALA A 276 -17.98 0.38 -17.87
N HIS A 277 -17.95 0.93 -16.66
CA HIS A 277 -18.38 0.28 -15.42
C HIS A 277 -19.29 1.21 -14.60
N PRO A 278 -20.57 1.37 -14.96
CA PRO A 278 -21.49 2.33 -14.33
C PRO A 278 -21.69 2.17 -12.83
N VAL A 279 -21.44 0.99 -12.28
CA VAL A 279 -21.49 0.73 -10.83
C VAL A 279 -20.54 1.65 -10.05
N ILE A 280 -19.45 2.11 -10.66
CA ILE A 280 -18.51 3.06 -10.03
C ILE A 280 -19.20 4.42 -9.81
N ALA A 281 -20.00 4.89 -10.78
CA ALA A 281 -20.80 6.10 -10.63
C ALA A 281 -21.87 5.94 -9.54
N GLU A 282 -22.50 4.78 -9.46
CA GLU A 282 -23.49 4.46 -8.42
C GLU A 282 -22.84 4.52 -7.02
N ILE A 283 -21.70 3.88 -6.83
CA ILE A 283 -20.95 3.92 -5.57
C ILE A 283 -20.63 5.38 -5.18
N LYS A 284 -20.08 6.17 -6.11
CA LYS A 284 -19.78 7.59 -5.88
C LYS A 284 -21.03 8.37 -5.46
N HIS A 285 -22.13 8.18 -6.17
CA HIS A 285 -23.40 8.86 -5.87
C HIS A 285 -23.92 8.51 -4.47
N LYS A 286 -23.94 7.22 -4.11
CA LYS A 286 -24.36 6.75 -2.77
C LYS A 286 -23.47 7.34 -1.67
N MET A 287 -22.15 7.36 -1.86
CA MET A 287 -21.21 7.95 -0.91
C MET A 287 -21.45 9.44 -0.68
N LEU A 288 -21.67 10.21 -1.76
CA LEU A 288 -21.98 11.65 -1.67
C LEU A 288 -23.35 11.89 -1.03
N ALA A 289 -24.38 11.12 -1.38
CA ALA A 289 -25.71 11.20 -0.79
C ALA A 289 -25.70 10.90 0.71
N ALA A 290 -24.82 10.01 1.17
CA ALA A 290 -24.61 9.72 2.58
C ALA A 290 -23.90 10.85 3.35
N GLY A 291 -23.43 11.90 2.67
CA GLY A 291 -22.82 13.10 3.27
C GLY A 291 -21.29 13.12 3.23
N SER A 292 -20.67 12.33 2.34
CA SER A 292 -19.24 12.49 2.05
C SER A 292 -18.98 13.84 1.38
N THR A 293 -17.88 14.51 1.77
CA THR A 293 -17.45 15.77 1.16
C THR A 293 -16.72 15.59 -0.17
N CYS A 294 -16.15 14.40 -0.40
CA CYS A 294 -15.47 14.04 -1.64
C CYS A 294 -15.60 12.53 -1.87
N ALA A 295 -15.95 12.13 -3.10
CA ALA A 295 -15.91 10.73 -3.54
C ALA A 295 -15.20 10.64 -4.89
N LEU A 296 -14.13 9.84 -4.99
CA LEU A 296 -13.25 9.80 -6.15
C LEU A 296 -12.73 8.38 -6.40
N MET A 297 -12.55 8.03 -7.66
CA MET A 297 -11.93 6.76 -8.05
C MET A 297 -10.41 6.84 -7.87
N SER A 298 -9.81 5.83 -7.24
CA SER A 298 -8.36 5.73 -7.06
C SER A 298 -7.68 5.14 -8.30
N GLY A 299 -6.67 5.82 -8.84
CA GLY A 299 -5.90 5.36 -10.00
C GLY A 299 -6.79 5.06 -11.20
N SER A 300 -6.58 3.92 -11.85
CA SER A 300 -7.42 3.41 -12.93
C SER A 300 -8.74 2.77 -12.44
N GLY A 301 -8.94 2.70 -11.13
CA GLY A 301 -10.08 2.08 -10.49
C GLY A 301 -9.89 0.56 -10.27
N PRO A 302 -10.96 -0.16 -9.93
CA PRO A 302 -12.35 0.32 -9.76
C PRO A 302 -12.68 0.88 -8.36
N THR A 303 -11.72 0.92 -7.41
CA THR A 303 -11.99 1.40 -6.05
C THR A 303 -12.37 2.88 -6.06
N VAL A 304 -13.44 3.18 -5.36
CA VAL A 304 -13.84 4.54 -5.00
C VAL A 304 -13.45 4.77 -3.53
N PHE A 305 -12.85 5.90 -3.23
CA PHE A 305 -12.70 6.38 -1.86
C PHE A 305 -13.62 7.58 -1.61
N ALA A 306 -14.12 7.67 -0.39
CA ALA A 306 -14.91 8.79 0.09
C ALA A 306 -14.27 9.40 1.33
N VAL A 307 -14.26 10.73 1.42
CA VAL A 307 -13.81 11.44 2.62
C VAL A 307 -15.00 11.70 3.53
N ALA A 308 -14.89 11.27 4.80
CA ALA A 308 -15.88 11.50 5.83
C ALA A 308 -15.31 12.45 6.90
N GLU A 309 -16.04 13.50 7.21
CA GLU A 309 -15.63 14.45 8.27
C GLU A 309 -15.78 13.87 9.68
N LYS A 310 -16.67 12.89 9.83
CA LYS A 310 -17.04 12.30 11.13
C LYS A 310 -17.33 10.80 10.95
N LYS A 311 -17.20 10.06 12.05
CA LYS A 311 -17.46 8.62 12.09
C LYS A 311 -18.91 8.27 11.70
N GLU A 312 -19.88 9.11 12.06
CA GLU A 312 -21.29 8.90 11.70
C GLU A 312 -21.52 8.96 10.19
N ILE A 313 -20.68 9.71 9.44
CA ILE A 313 -20.72 9.72 7.99
C ILE A 313 -20.20 8.38 7.43
N THR A 314 -19.13 7.81 8.00
CA THR A 314 -18.64 6.49 7.58
C THR A 314 -19.71 5.40 7.76
N GLU A 315 -20.41 5.41 8.88
CA GLU A 315 -21.49 4.46 9.16
C GLU A 315 -22.65 4.58 8.17
N ARG A 316 -23.05 5.82 7.84
CA ARG A 316 -24.07 6.08 6.81
C ARG A 316 -23.61 5.62 5.42
N ILE A 317 -22.36 5.91 5.02
CA ILE A 317 -21.82 5.46 3.75
C ILE A 317 -21.86 3.94 3.66
N LEU A 318 -21.40 3.23 4.70
CA LEU A 318 -21.41 1.77 4.72
C LEU A 318 -22.84 1.20 4.65
N THR A 319 -23.80 1.86 5.30
CA THR A 319 -25.21 1.47 5.23
C THR A 319 -25.77 1.65 3.82
N GLU A 320 -25.54 2.78 3.17
CA GLU A 320 -25.97 3.05 1.80
C GLU A 320 -25.35 2.09 0.77
N LEU A 321 -24.14 1.61 1.04
CA LEU A 321 -23.44 0.67 0.17
C LEU A 321 -23.78 -0.80 0.43
N SER A 322 -24.48 -1.12 1.52
CA SER A 322 -24.70 -2.50 1.97
C SER A 322 -25.49 -3.37 1.00
N GLU A 323 -26.27 -2.77 0.10
CA GLU A 323 -27.03 -3.48 -0.93
C GLU A 323 -26.16 -3.89 -2.14
N LEU A 324 -24.97 -3.33 -2.26
CA LEU A 324 -24.03 -3.62 -3.34
C LEU A 324 -23.03 -4.69 -2.92
N ASP A 325 -22.68 -5.59 -3.84
CA ASP A 325 -21.65 -6.61 -3.59
C ASP A 325 -20.25 -6.01 -3.73
N LEU A 326 -19.72 -5.49 -2.63
CA LEU A 326 -18.48 -4.72 -2.58
C LEU A 326 -17.51 -5.26 -1.53
N GLU A 327 -16.22 -5.07 -1.79
CA GLU A 327 -15.20 -5.07 -0.75
C GLU A 327 -15.13 -3.64 -0.16
N THR A 328 -15.22 -3.50 1.16
CA THR A 328 -15.19 -2.19 1.83
C THR A 328 -14.16 -2.15 2.95
N ALA A 329 -13.56 -0.98 3.16
CA ALA A 329 -12.67 -0.73 4.30
C ALA A 329 -12.82 0.72 4.78
N VAL A 330 -12.66 0.92 6.09
CA VAL A 330 -12.52 2.24 6.71
C VAL A 330 -11.07 2.42 7.10
N THR A 331 -10.48 3.54 6.73
CA THR A 331 -9.06 3.84 6.97
C THR A 331 -8.84 5.35 7.11
N THR A 332 -7.60 5.77 7.33
CA THR A 332 -7.19 7.18 7.31
C THR A 332 -6.00 7.36 6.37
N THR A 333 -5.71 8.60 6.02
CA THR A 333 -4.41 8.97 5.43
C THR A 333 -3.28 8.64 6.41
N VAL A 334 -2.12 8.24 5.89
CA VAL A 334 -0.92 7.89 6.68
C VAL A 334 0.20 8.85 6.33
N GLN A 335 0.86 9.35 7.37
CA GLN A 335 2.01 10.23 7.27
C GLN A 335 3.30 9.41 7.06
N LYS A 336 4.33 10.04 6.51
CA LYS A 336 5.61 9.41 6.19
C LYS A 336 6.29 8.76 7.40
N GLU A 337 6.18 9.33 8.59
CA GLU A 337 6.82 8.81 9.81
C GLU A 337 6.30 7.43 10.25
N ARG A 338 5.14 6.99 9.71
CA ARG A 338 4.52 5.70 10.04
C ARG A 338 4.82 4.59 9.02
N ILE A 339 5.59 4.90 7.97
CA ILE A 339 5.89 3.98 6.86
C ILE A 339 7.27 3.32 7.00
#